data_a973dd633e706c60258e5f3201fe0158
#
_entry.id   a973dd633e706c60258e5f3201fe0158
#
_cell.length_a   1.000
_cell.length_b   1.000
_cell.length_c   1.000
_cell.angle_alpha   90.00
_cell.angle_beta   90.00
_cell.angle_gamma   90.00
#
_symmetry.space_group_name_H-M   'P 1'
#
loop_
_entity.id
_entity.type
_entity.pdbx_description
1 polymer ?
#
loop_
_entity_poly.entity_id
_entity_poly.type
_entity_poly.pdbx_seq_one_letter_code
_entity_poly.pdbx_strand_id
1 'polypeptide(L)'
;MNEKRTFAQLQAEYRRAILLRFLSEDADYAMDTGLLKAALKSVGHGVPIRQVNEDAAWLEERGLTACEPLESALLVKITQRGLDVVAGDEVVSGVKRPGPGL
;
A
#
# COMPACT_ATOMS: atom_id res chain seq x y z
N MET A 1 -3.29 -17.78 -22.45
CA MET A 1 -2.63 -18.58 -21.44
C MET A 1 -2.72 -17.91 -20.08
N ASN A 2 -3.08 -18.65 -19.06
CA ASN A 2 -3.20 -18.10 -17.73
C ASN A 2 -1.87 -18.20 -17.02
N GLU A 3 -1.36 -17.05 -16.65
CA GLU A 3 -0.18 -17.02 -15.81
C GLU A 3 -0.62 -17.11 -14.37
N LYS A 4 -0.01 -18.03 -13.66
CA LYS A 4 -0.26 -18.11 -12.23
C LYS A 4 0.55 -17.06 -11.51
N ARG A 5 -0.08 -16.34 -10.60
CA ARG A 5 0.65 -15.46 -9.72
C ARG A 5 1.52 -16.28 -8.78
N THR A 6 2.74 -15.81 -8.58
CA THR A 6 3.61 -16.40 -7.57
C THR A 6 3.11 -16.02 -6.19
N PHE A 7 3.56 -16.73 -5.18
CA PHE A 7 3.25 -16.39 -3.79
C PHE A 7 3.74 -14.97 -3.46
N ALA A 8 4.92 -14.61 -3.96
CA ALA A 8 5.46 -13.27 -3.74
C ALA A 8 4.57 -12.19 -4.36
N GLN A 9 4.01 -12.46 -5.55
CA GLN A 9 3.09 -11.52 -6.20
C GLN A 9 1.80 -11.36 -5.40
N LEU A 10 1.25 -12.47 -4.90
CA LEU A 10 0.06 -12.41 -4.06
C LEU A 10 0.32 -11.61 -2.79
N GLN A 11 1.44 -11.86 -2.13
CA GLN A 11 1.80 -11.11 -0.93
C GLN A 11 1.92 -9.62 -1.22
N ALA A 12 2.54 -9.27 -2.35
CA ALA A 12 2.69 -7.87 -2.74
C ALA A 12 1.35 -7.20 -3.00
N GLU A 13 0.43 -7.89 -3.67
CA GLU A 13 -0.91 -7.35 -3.95
C GLU A 13 -1.68 -7.08 -2.66
N TYR A 14 -1.62 -8.01 -1.72
CA TYR A 14 -2.27 -7.83 -0.41
C TYR A 14 -1.63 -6.71 0.38
N ARG A 15 -0.31 -6.68 0.42
CA ARG A 15 0.43 -5.68 1.18
C ARG A 15 0.14 -4.26 0.67
N ARG A 16 0.07 -4.09 -0.66
CA ARG A 16 -0.26 -2.78 -1.26
C ARG A 16 -1.66 -2.33 -0.89
N ALA A 17 -2.61 -3.25 -0.91
CA ALA A 17 -3.99 -2.94 -0.49
C ALA A 17 -4.04 -2.56 0.98
N ILE A 18 -3.30 -3.25 1.83
CA ILE A 18 -3.25 -2.97 3.27
C ILE A 18 -2.62 -1.61 3.52
N LEU A 19 -1.54 -1.28 2.80
CA LEU A 19 -0.91 0.04 2.90
C LEU A 19 -1.89 1.16 2.59
N LEU A 20 -2.61 1.04 1.49
CA LEU A 20 -3.62 2.03 1.11
C LEU A 20 -4.70 2.14 2.18
N ARG A 21 -5.12 1.03 2.73
CA ARG A 21 -6.15 1.01 3.76
C ARG A 21 -5.69 1.74 5.02
N PHE A 22 -4.47 1.47 5.49
CA PHE A 22 -3.92 2.18 6.65
C PHE A 22 -3.91 3.69 6.40
N LEU A 23 -3.45 4.09 5.21
CA LEU A 23 -3.41 5.51 4.87
C LEU A 23 -4.80 6.12 4.83
N SER A 24 -5.78 5.37 4.34
CA SER A 24 -7.17 5.87 4.28
C SER A 24 -7.79 6.04 5.66
N GLU A 25 -7.29 5.32 6.65
CA GLU A 25 -7.79 5.37 8.03
C GLU A 25 -7.06 6.38 8.89
N ASP A 26 -5.93 6.88 8.42
CA ASP A 26 -5.18 7.89 9.16
C ASP A 26 -5.89 9.25 9.11
N ALA A 27 -5.86 9.97 10.23
CA ALA A 27 -6.54 11.27 10.33
C ALA A 27 -6.04 12.28 9.29
N ASP A 28 -4.77 12.20 8.91
CA ASP A 28 -4.16 13.10 7.94
C ASP A 28 -3.97 12.45 6.57
N TYR A 29 -4.42 11.20 6.40
CA TYR A 29 -4.23 10.42 5.16
C TYR A 29 -2.76 10.27 4.78
N ALA A 30 -1.88 10.30 5.77
CA ALA A 30 -0.44 10.25 5.55
C ALA A 30 0.26 9.55 6.70
N MET A 31 1.24 8.71 6.38
CA MET A 31 2.05 8.00 7.38
C MET A 31 3.47 7.91 6.87
N ASP A 32 4.44 7.97 7.77
CA ASP A 32 5.81 7.70 7.36
C ASP A 32 6.02 6.18 7.18
N THR A 33 7.06 5.82 6.42
CA THR A 33 7.32 4.42 6.10
C THR A 33 7.72 3.58 7.31
N GLY A 34 8.27 4.21 8.36
CA GLY A 34 8.57 3.50 9.60
C GLY A 34 7.31 3.05 10.31
N LEU A 35 6.30 3.93 10.38
CA LEU A 35 5.01 3.60 10.97
C LEU A 35 4.27 2.56 10.12
N LEU A 36 4.32 2.71 8.79
CA LEU A 36 3.71 1.73 7.88
C LEU A 36 4.35 0.35 8.06
N LYS A 37 5.67 0.30 8.23
CA LYS A 37 6.37 -0.97 8.49
C LYS A 37 5.84 -1.63 9.76
N ALA A 38 5.71 -0.86 10.83
CA ALA A 38 5.21 -1.38 12.11
C ALA A 38 3.76 -1.85 11.98
N ALA A 39 2.93 -1.09 11.28
CA ALA A 39 1.53 -1.42 11.06
C ALA A 39 1.40 -2.72 10.24
N LEU A 40 2.18 -2.87 9.18
CA LEU A 40 2.20 -4.10 8.38
C LEU A 40 2.58 -5.32 9.24
N LYS A 41 3.60 -5.16 10.07
CA LYS A 41 4.02 -6.26 10.95
C LYS A 41 2.90 -6.66 11.90
N SER A 42 2.14 -5.70 12.40
CA SER A 42 1.06 -5.97 13.37
C SER A 42 -0.07 -6.80 12.78
N VAL A 43 -0.22 -6.81 11.46
CA VAL A 43 -1.26 -7.58 10.79
C VAL A 43 -0.70 -8.78 10.00
N GLY A 44 0.54 -9.17 10.28
CA GLY A 44 1.13 -10.36 9.69
C GLY A 44 1.78 -10.17 8.32
N HIS A 45 1.99 -8.91 7.90
CA HIS A 45 2.61 -8.61 6.61
C HIS A 45 3.94 -7.87 6.78
N GLY A 46 4.71 -8.25 7.81
CA GLY A 46 5.99 -7.62 8.08
C GLY A 46 7.00 -7.82 6.96
N VAL A 47 7.63 -6.72 6.53
CA VAL A 47 8.69 -6.73 5.53
C VAL A 47 9.74 -5.70 5.93
N PRO A 48 10.97 -5.79 5.38
CA PRO A 48 11.99 -4.78 5.65
C PRO A 48 11.58 -3.40 5.14
N ILE A 49 12.15 -2.35 5.74
CA ILE A 49 11.84 -0.97 5.36
C ILE A 49 12.06 -0.71 3.87
N ARG A 50 13.07 -1.34 3.28
CA ARG A 50 13.31 -1.19 1.85
C ARG A 50 12.11 -1.63 1.03
N GLN A 51 11.46 -2.72 1.43
CA GLN A 51 10.28 -3.21 0.73
C GLN A 51 9.09 -2.24 0.90
N VAL A 52 8.94 -1.66 2.09
CA VAL A 52 7.89 -0.66 2.32
C VAL A 52 8.11 0.54 1.42
N ASN A 53 9.34 1.02 1.31
CA ASN A 53 9.68 2.14 0.43
C ASN A 53 9.39 1.81 -1.04
N GLU A 54 9.72 0.59 -1.46
CA GLU A 54 9.45 0.13 -2.83
C GLU A 54 7.94 0.06 -3.10
N ASP A 55 7.18 -0.43 -2.15
CA ASP A 55 5.72 -0.50 -2.28
C ASP A 55 5.12 0.90 -2.39
N ALA A 56 5.58 1.83 -1.57
CA ALA A 56 5.11 3.22 -1.63
C ALA A 56 5.41 3.85 -2.98
N ALA A 57 6.62 3.63 -3.52
CA ALA A 57 7.01 4.13 -4.82
C ALA A 57 6.20 3.48 -5.95
N TRP A 58 5.94 2.18 -5.84
CA TRP A 58 5.10 1.47 -6.81
C TRP A 58 3.69 2.07 -6.87
N LEU A 59 3.14 2.36 -5.70
CA LEU A 59 1.81 2.99 -5.60
C LEU A 59 1.84 4.42 -6.16
N GLU A 60 2.92 5.15 -5.91
CA GLU A 60 3.06 6.51 -6.43
C GLU A 60 3.11 6.53 -7.96
N GLU A 61 3.83 5.59 -8.56
CA GLU A 61 3.89 5.48 -10.02
C GLU A 61 2.51 5.29 -10.65
N ARG A 62 1.58 4.73 -9.90
CA ARG A 62 0.21 4.49 -10.38
C ARG A 62 -0.77 5.56 -9.92
N GLY A 63 -0.26 6.62 -9.30
CA GLY A 63 -1.08 7.75 -8.88
C GLY A 63 -1.93 7.49 -7.64
N LEU A 64 -1.62 6.46 -6.86
CA LEU A 64 -2.40 6.08 -5.69
C LEU A 64 -1.87 6.69 -4.40
N THR A 65 -0.60 7.07 -4.39
CA THR A 65 0.06 7.78 -3.29
C THR A 65 0.91 8.90 -3.85
N ALA A 66 1.33 9.79 -2.97
CA ALA A 66 2.35 10.79 -3.23
C ALA A 66 3.36 10.68 -2.11
N CYS A 67 4.63 10.51 -2.46
CA CYS A 67 5.70 10.31 -1.49
C CYS A 67 6.58 11.54 -1.39
N GLU A 68 6.98 11.85 -0.17
CA GLU A 68 7.80 13.01 0.14
C GLU A 68 9.00 12.54 0.96
N PRO A 69 10.23 12.81 0.53
CA PRO A 69 11.40 12.36 1.29
C PRO A 69 11.47 13.07 2.65
N LEU A 70 11.77 12.29 3.67
CA LEU A 70 12.14 12.78 4.98
C LEU A 70 13.60 12.43 5.21
N GLU A 71 14.17 12.82 6.35
CA GLU A 71 15.58 12.59 6.61
C GLU A 71 15.98 11.11 6.51
N SER A 72 15.18 10.22 7.08
CA SER A 72 15.49 8.78 7.08
C SER A 72 14.32 7.91 6.66
N ALA A 73 13.31 8.50 5.99
CA ALA A 73 12.09 7.80 5.64
C ALA A 73 11.40 8.50 4.48
N LEU A 74 10.22 8.00 4.11
CA LEU A 74 9.31 8.69 3.20
C LEU A 74 8.04 9.01 3.96
N LEU A 75 7.47 10.18 3.72
CA LEU A 75 6.11 10.46 4.12
C LEU A 75 5.22 10.07 2.94
N VAL A 76 4.28 9.16 3.18
CA VAL A 76 3.41 8.62 2.14
C VAL A 76 2.00 9.14 2.36
N LYS A 77 1.46 9.85 1.38
CA LYS A 77 0.09 10.37 1.41
C LYS A 77 -0.75 9.61 0.40
N ILE A 78 -1.98 9.25 0.78
CA ILE A 78 -2.90 8.64 -0.18
C ILE A 78 -3.54 9.74 -1.03
N THR A 79 -3.71 9.47 -2.31
CA THR A 79 -4.38 10.39 -3.23
C THR A 79 -5.88 10.10 -3.24
N GLN A 80 -6.68 10.97 -3.87
CA GLN A 80 -8.09 10.70 -4.07
C GLN A 80 -8.29 9.38 -4.82
N ARG A 81 -7.45 9.13 -5.82
CA ARG A 81 -7.51 7.88 -6.58
C ARG A 81 -7.21 6.68 -5.69
N GLY A 82 -6.25 6.81 -4.77
CA GLY A 82 -5.97 5.77 -3.79
C GLY A 82 -7.17 5.50 -2.89
N LEU A 83 -7.86 6.55 -2.46
CA LEU A 83 -9.10 6.41 -1.68
C LEU A 83 -10.18 5.70 -2.47
N ASP A 84 -10.30 5.98 -3.76
CA ASP A 84 -11.27 5.32 -4.63
C ASP A 84 -10.98 3.83 -4.76
N VAL A 85 -9.69 3.45 -4.79
CA VAL A 85 -9.28 2.04 -4.81
C VAL A 85 -9.67 1.35 -3.50
N VAL A 86 -9.43 2.00 -2.37
CA VAL A 86 -9.83 1.45 -1.07
C VAL A 86 -11.33 1.25 -0.98
N ALA A 87 -12.10 2.18 -1.52
CA ALA A 87 -13.56 2.11 -1.52
C ALA A 87 -14.12 1.08 -2.51
N GLY A 88 -13.30 0.57 -3.42
CA GLY A 88 -13.74 -0.36 -4.45
C GLY A 88 -14.31 0.33 -5.68
N ASP A 89 -14.22 1.65 -5.77
CA ASP A 89 -14.72 2.42 -6.90
C ASP A 89 -13.78 2.39 -8.10
N GLU A 90 -12.53 2.02 -7.86
CA GLU A 90 -11.54 1.86 -8.91
C GLU A 90 -10.75 0.58 -8.65
N VAL A 91 -10.36 -0.11 -9.72
CA VAL A 91 -9.56 -1.33 -9.65
C VAL A 91 -8.23 -1.08 -10.35
N VAL A 92 -7.14 -1.39 -9.67
CA VAL A 92 -5.79 -1.24 -10.22
C VAL A 92 -5.11 -2.61 -10.19
N SER A 93 -4.58 -3.04 -11.33
CA SER A 93 -3.84 -4.29 -11.41
C SER A 93 -2.63 -4.24 -10.47
N GLY A 94 -2.43 -5.28 -9.69
CA GLY A 94 -1.34 -5.35 -8.72
C GLY A 94 -1.75 -4.91 -7.31
N VAL A 95 -2.99 -4.47 -7.12
CA VAL A 95 -3.55 -4.15 -5.80
C VAL A 95 -4.75 -5.08 -5.56
N LYS A 96 -4.74 -5.78 -4.45
CA LYS A 96 -5.84 -6.67 -4.09
C LYS A 96 -7.13 -5.88 -3.96
N ARG A 97 -8.19 -6.35 -4.60
CA ARG A 97 -9.51 -5.71 -4.49
C ARG A 97 -10.04 -5.82 -3.07
N PRO A 98 -10.72 -4.78 -2.58
CA PRO A 98 -11.44 -4.90 -1.31
C PRO A 98 -12.53 -5.96 -1.46
N GLY A 99 -12.81 -6.65 -0.35
CA GLY A 99 -13.81 -7.70 -0.35
C GLY A 99 -14.12 -8.14 1.07
N PRO A 100 -15.07 -9.06 1.23
CA PRO A 100 -15.39 -9.58 2.55
C PRO A 100 -14.16 -10.19 3.20
N GLY A 101 -13.90 -9.84 4.45
CA GLY A 101 -12.78 -10.38 5.19
C GLY A 101 -11.45 -9.68 4.96
N LEU A 102 -11.46 -8.60 4.24
CA LEU A 102 -10.25 -7.83 4.05
C LEU A 102 -10.12 -6.75 5.11
#